data_4adc967c44065a5275ee779cb33d797d
#
_entry.id   4adc967c44065a5275ee779cb33d797d
#
_cell.length_a   1.000
_cell.length_b   1.000
_cell.length_c   1.000
_cell.angle_alpha   90.00
_cell.angle_beta   90.00
_cell.angle_gamma   90.00
#
_symmetry.space_group_name_H-M   'P 1'
#
loop_
_entity.id
_entity.type
_entity.pdbx_description
1 polymer ?
#
loop_
_entity_poly.entity_id
_entity_poly.type
_entity_poly.pdbx_seq_one_letter_code
_entity_poly.pdbx_strand_id
1 'polypeptide(L)'
;MTPAHNSTRHDRDGVARAALALLDEVGLADLSMRRIAARLDVQPSALYWHFASKQALLAELADRITAGIPRGDASVLDTARGIRDALFAYRDGAELVLSTYALRLGSSSAQTAVHDALVADGADSPHERAAAIMHFVLGHATLVQQRMHADSYGAVMADDEVGAEHDVTAGLDRVFDLGVTALTGVVSGATAPRRDRA
;
A
#
# COMPACT_ATOMS: atom_id res chain seq x y z
N MET A 1 -2.87 45.28 24.78
CA MET A 1 -1.85 44.33 24.29
C MET A 1 -2.59 43.10 23.78
N THR A 2 -2.81 43.02 22.48
CA THR A 2 -3.53 41.93 21.83
C THR A 2 -2.48 40.79 21.59
N PRO A 3 -2.71 39.53 22.01
CA PRO A 3 -1.79 38.50 21.70
C PRO A 3 -1.79 38.25 20.18
N ALA A 4 -0.61 38.35 19.59
CA ALA A 4 -0.40 38.00 18.21
C ALA A 4 -0.77 36.51 18.03
N HIS A 5 -1.87 36.25 17.34
CA HIS A 5 -2.24 34.93 16.86
C HIS A 5 -1.18 34.55 15.81
N ASN A 6 -0.15 33.85 16.25
CA ASN A 6 0.82 33.20 15.37
C ASN A 6 0.12 31.98 14.74
N SER A 7 -0.80 32.24 13.80
CA SER A 7 -1.36 31.17 12.97
C SER A 7 -0.24 30.67 12.08
N THR A 8 0.46 29.66 12.53
CA THR A 8 1.30 28.82 11.68
C THR A 8 0.37 28.30 10.59
N ARG A 9 0.42 28.94 9.44
CA ARG A 9 -0.42 28.61 8.28
C ARG A 9 0.05 27.25 7.81
N HIS A 10 -0.66 26.18 8.23
CA HIS A 10 -0.39 24.83 7.77
C HIS A 10 -0.59 24.81 6.26
N ASP A 11 0.45 24.46 5.53
CA ASP A 11 0.39 24.22 4.10
C ASP A 11 -0.20 22.84 3.81
N ARG A 12 -0.46 22.56 2.55
CA ARG A 12 -0.98 21.26 2.09
C ARG A 12 -0.12 20.09 2.59
N ASP A 13 1.19 20.26 2.59
CA ASP A 13 2.15 19.24 3.04
C ASP A 13 2.06 19.02 4.55
N GLY A 14 1.98 20.07 5.35
CA GLY A 14 1.78 20.00 6.79
C GLY A 14 0.50 19.28 7.19
N VAL A 15 -0.61 19.55 6.47
CA VAL A 15 -1.89 18.85 6.68
C VAL A 15 -1.75 17.36 6.37
N ALA A 16 -1.12 16.99 5.26
CA ALA A 16 -0.94 15.60 4.87
C ALA A 16 -0.02 14.85 5.86
N ARG A 17 1.08 15.47 6.32
CA ARG A 17 1.93 14.85 7.37
C ARG A 17 1.19 14.63 8.67
N ALA A 18 0.41 15.61 9.12
CA ALA A 18 -0.41 15.46 10.33
C ALA A 18 -1.46 14.36 10.19
N ALA A 19 -2.05 14.22 8.99
CA ALA A 19 -3.02 13.17 8.70
C ALA A 19 -2.37 11.76 8.67
N LEU A 20 -1.15 11.61 8.12
CA LEU A 20 -0.39 10.34 8.17
C LEU A 20 -0.03 9.96 9.61
N ALA A 21 0.46 10.91 10.41
CA ALA A 21 0.76 10.66 11.82
C ALA A 21 -0.52 10.28 12.61
N LEU A 22 -1.65 10.90 12.30
CA LEU A 22 -2.92 10.55 12.94
C LEU A 22 -3.45 9.19 12.48
N LEU A 23 -3.27 8.83 11.20
CA LEU A 23 -3.58 7.49 10.68
C LEU A 23 -2.86 6.41 11.47
N ASP A 24 -1.59 6.60 11.74
CA ASP A 24 -0.76 5.64 12.47
C ASP A 24 -1.21 5.48 13.94
N GLU A 25 -1.68 6.57 14.54
CA GLU A 25 -2.16 6.56 15.93
C GLU A 25 -3.56 5.92 16.08
N VAL A 26 -4.52 6.31 15.25
CA VAL A 26 -5.94 5.98 15.46
C VAL A 26 -6.51 5.01 14.43
N GLY A 27 -5.80 4.73 13.34
CA GLY A 27 -6.25 3.92 12.22
C GLY A 27 -7.20 4.65 11.26
N LEU A 28 -7.51 3.98 10.14
CA LEU A 28 -8.30 4.54 9.03
C LEU A 28 -9.76 4.80 9.41
N ALA A 29 -10.36 3.92 10.20
CA ALA A 29 -11.76 4.03 10.63
C ALA A 29 -12.02 5.32 11.40
N ASP A 30 -11.06 5.71 12.24
CA ASP A 30 -11.13 6.86 13.11
C ASP A 30 -10.55 8.14 12.50
N LEU A 31 -9.89 8.05 11.34
CA LEU A 31 -9.33 9.20 10.62
C LEU A 31 -10.44 10.06 10.03
N SER A 32 -10.55 11.31 10.49
CA SER A 32 -11.56 12.25 10.01
C SER A 32 -11.02 13.67 9.87
N MET A 33 -11.62 14.47 8.96
CA MET A 33 -11.26 15.89 8.78
C MET A 33 -11.35 16.65 10.11
N ARG A 34 -12.32 16.33 10.98
CA ARG A 34 -12.47 16.97 12.29
C ARG A 34 -11.29 16.64 13.22
N ARG A 35 -10.85 15.38 13.28
CA ARG A 35 -9.71 14.99 14.13
C ARG A 35 -8.40 15.61 13.63
N ILE A 36 -8.20 15.65 12.30
CA ILE A 36 -7.02 16.29 11.71
C ILE A 36 -7.00 17.79 12.02
N ALA A 37 -8.15 18.47 11.88
CA ALA A 37 -8.28 19.90 12.21
C ALA A 37 -7.99 20.16 13.70
N ALA A 38 -8.52 19.32 14.60
CA ALA A 38 -8.26 19.42 16.04
C ALA A 38 -6.77 19.23 16.36
N ARG A 39 -6.07 18.29 15.69
CA ARG A 39 -4.63 18.07 15.86
C ARG A 39 -3.79 19.29 15.43
N LEU A 40 -4.25 20.00 14.42
CA LEU A 40 -3.58 21.18 13.86
C LEU A 40 -4.01 22.49 14.53
N ASP A 41 -4.93 22.42 15.49
CA ASP A 41 -5.56 23.60 16.16
C ASP A 41 -6.18 24.58 15.15
N VAL A 42 -6.89 24.06 14.15
CA VAL A 42 -7.60 24.83 13.15
C VAL A 42 -9.08 24.43 13.04
N GLN A 43 -9.88 25.27 12.38
CA GLN A 43 -11.24 24.87 12.04
C GLN A 43 -11.25 23.85 10.89
N PRO A 44 -12.16 22.87 10.89
CA PRO A 44 -12.27 21.90 9.80
C PRO A 44 -12.42 22.53 8.42
N SER A 45 -13.06 23.70 8.31
CA SER A 45 -13.20 24.46 7.07
C SER A 45 -11.85 24.89 6.48
N ALA A 46 -10.82 25.10 7.32
CA ALA A 46 -9.48 25.46 6.83
C ALA A 46 -8.82 24.31 6.03
N LEU A 47 -9.13 23.05 6.35
CA LEU A 47 -8.58 21.90 5.63
C LEU A 47 -9.16 21.80 4.21
N TYR A 48 -10.41 22.22 4.01
CA TYR A 48 -11.05 22.16 2.69
C TYR A 48 -10.47 23.13 1.67
N TRP A 49 -9.67 24.11 2.10
CA TRP A 49 -8.86 24.93 1.20
C TRP A 49 -7.69 24.15 0.59
N HIS A 50 -7.21 23.12 1.29
CA HIS A 50 -6.09 22.26 0.84
C HIS A 50 -6.57 21.00 0.14
N PHE A 51 -7.68 20.42 0.63
CA PHE A 51 -8.24 19.17 0.13
C PHE A 51 -9.75 19.29 0.00
N ALA A 52 -10.25 19.29 -1.22
CA ALA A 52 -11.67 19.49 -1.52
C ALA A 52 -12.62 18.48 -0.84
N SER A 53 -12.09 17.30 -0.43
CA SER A 53 -12.84 16.26 0.26
C SER A 53 -11.91 15.38 1.09
N LYS A 54 -12.48 14.53 1.96
CA LYS A 54 -11.72 13.46 2.65
C LYS A 54 -11.07 12.53 1.63
N GLN A 55 -11.76 12.19 0.54
CA GLN A 55 -11.23 11.31 -0.51
C GLN A 55 -10.00 11.92 -1.20
N ALA A 56 -10.01 13.24 -1.46
CA ALA A 56 -8.85 13.93 -2.02
C ALA A 56 -7.64 13.92 -1.06
N LEU A 57 -7.89 14.00 0.25
CA LEU A 57 -6.85 13.83 1.25
C LEU A 57 -6.35 12.38 1.27
N LEU A 58 -7.23 11.37 1.31
CA LEU A 58 -6.82 9.97 1.32
C LEU A 58 -6.00 9.61 0.08
N ALA A 59 -6.35 10.15 -1.09
CA ALA A 59 -5.56 9.98 -2.31
C ALA A 59 -4.13 10.54 -2.16
N GLU A 60 -3.98 11.73 -1.58
CA GLU A 60 -2.67 12.31 -1.26
C GLU A 60 -1.88 11.44 -0.28
N LEU A 61 -2.54 10.88 0.75
CA LEU A 61 -1.87 9.99 1.70
C LEU A 61 -1.40 8.70 1.03
N ALA A 62 -2.23 8.10 0.15
CA ALA A 62 -1.85 6.93 -0.63
C ALA A 62 -0.63 7.20 -1.52
N ASP A 63 -0.61 8.35 -2.20
CA ASP A 63 0.52 8.77 -3.02
C ASP A 63 1.80 8.94 -2.20
N ARG A 64 1.71 9.47 -0.98
CA ARG A 64 2.85 9.61 -0.06
C ARG A 64 3.35 8.27 0.47
N ILE A 65 2.45 7.37 0.85
CA ILE A 65 2.81 6.01 1.27
C ILE A 65 3.60 5.32 0.17
N THR A 66 3.17 5.47 -1.07
CA THR A 66 3.80 4.80 -2.22
C THR A 66 4.91 5.62 -2.90
N ALA A 67 5.28 6.79 -2.39
CA ALA A 67 6.28 7.66 -3.02
C ALA A 67 7.72 7.08 -2.99
N GLY A 68 8.05 6.29 -1.95
CA GLY A 68 9.39 5.72 -1.72
C GLY A 68 9.66 4.39 -2.42
N ILE A 69 8.77 3.92 -3.30
CA ILE A 69 8.90 2.63 -3.98
C ILE A 69 10.12 2.64 -4.92
N PRO A 70 10.96 1.58 -4.92
CA PRO A 70 12.08 1.44 -5.84
C PRO A 70 11.65 1.61 -7.29
N ARG A 71 12.45 2.32 -8.07
CA ARG A 71 12.24 2.54 -9.51
C ARG A 71 13.55 2.29 -10.26
N GLY A 72 13.47 2.14 -11.55
CA GLY A 72 14.63 1.93 -12.41
C GLY A 72 14.98 0.44 -12.54
N ASP A 73 16.21 0.03 -12.19
CA ASP A 73 16.72 -1.33 -12.43
C ASP A 73 16.24 -2.38 -11.40
N ALA A 74 15.24 -2.05 -10.56
CA ALA A 74 14.68 -3.01 -9.61
C ALA A 74 13.87 -4.09 -10.33
N SER A 75 14.04 -5.35 -9.91
CA SER A 75 13.22 -6.45 -10.43
C SER A 75 11.74 -6.24 -10.10
N VAL A 76 10.84 -6.93 -10.83
CA VAL A 76 9.40 -6.90 -10.52
C VAL A 76 9.14 -7.36 -9.08
N LEU A 77 9.86 -8.37 -8.61
CA LEU A 77 9.72 -8.87 -7.24
C LEU A 77 10.18 -7.84 -6.20
N ASP A 78 11.32 -7.19 -6.41
CA ASP A 78 11.81 -6.17 -5.49
C ASP A 78 10.92 -4.92 -5.49
N THR A 79 10.37 -4.54 -6.63
CA THR A 79 9.37 -3.47 -6.74
C THR A 79 8.11 -3.83 -5.95
N ALA A 80 7.60 -5.07 -6.09
CA ALA A 80 6.42 -5.53 -5.37
C ALA A 80 6.66 -5.60 -3.85
N ARG A 81 7.84 -6.07 -3.41
CA ARG A 81 8.27 -6.06 -2.01
C ARG A 81 8.33 -4.62 -1.47
N GLY A 82 8.94 -3.70 -2.22
CA GLY A 82 8.99 -2.29 -1.85
C GLY A 82 7.60 -1.66 -1.69
N ILE A 83 6.63 -2.03 -2.54
CA ILE A 83 5.23 -1.62 -2.38
C ILE A 83 4.67 -2.19 -1.07
N ARG A 84 4.78 -3.49 -0.84
CA ARG A 84 4.30 -4.15 0.37
C ARG A 84 4.86 -3.50 1.64
N ASP A 85 6.16 -3.29 1.68
CA ASP A 85 6.86 -2.72 2.83
C ASP A 85 6.42 -1.27 3.08
N ALA A 86 6.18 -0.48 2.02
CA ALA A 86 5.62 0.85 2.12
C ALA A 86 4.19 0.85 2.71
N LEU A 87 3.36 -0.14 2.33
CA LEU A 87 2.02 -0.33 2.89
C LEU A 87 2.07 -0.68 4.38
N PHE A 88 3.05 -1.46 4.80
CA PHE A 88 3.22 -1.86 6.21
C PHE A 88 3.83 -0.76 7.09
N ALA A 89 4.42 0.27 6.49
CA ALA A 89 5.01 1.38 7.23
C ALA A 89 3.98 2.22 8.02
N TYR A 90 2.69 2.08 7.71
CA TYR A 90 1.60 2.82 8.36
C TYR A 90 0.49 1.87 8.78
N ARG A 91 -0.10 2.14 9.95
CA ARG A 91 -1.31 1.47 10.39
C ARG A 91 -2.41 1.64 9.33
N ASP A 92 -3.06 0.55 8.95
CA ASP A 92 -4.10 0.51 7.90
C ASP A 92 -3.65 1.07 6.53
N GLY A 93 -2.33 1.16 6.30
CA GLY A 93 -1.77 1.68 5.05
C GLY A 93 -2.23 0.90 3.83
N ALA A 94 -2.30 -0.44 3.94
CA ALA A 94 -2.79 -1.29 2.86
C ALA A 94 -4.27 -1.03 2.56
N GLU A 95 -5.13 -0.92 3.57
CA GLU A 95 -6.57 -0.64 3.40
C GLU A 95 -6.79 0.75 2.78
N LEU A 96 -6.03 1.76 3.23
CA LEU A 96 -6.09 3.11 2.67
C LEU A 96 -5.75 3.11 1.19
N VAL A 97 -4.62 2.48 0.81
CA VAL A 97 -4.18 2.44 -0.60
C VAL A 97 -5.13 1.57 -1.43
N LEU A 98 -5.61 0.43 -0.91
CA LEU A 98 -6.61 -0.40 -1.59
C LEU A 98 -7.89 0.39 -1.90
N SER A 99 -8.41 1.14 -0.92
CA SER A 99 -9.63 1.93 -1.07
C SER A 99 -9.47 3.02 -2.13
N THR A 100 -8.35 3.74 -2.12
CA THR A 100 -8.06 4.78 -3.11
C THR A 100 -7.82 4.21 -4.50
N TYR A 101 -7.12 3.08 -4.60
CA TYR A 101 -6.90 2.36 -5.85
C TYR A 101 -8.21 1.88 -6.48
N ALA A 102 -9.10 1.27 -5.68
CA ALA A 102 -10.42 0.80 -6.12
C ALA A 102 -11.29 1.95 -6.66
N LEU A 103 -11.19 3.13 -6.06
CA LEU A 103 -11.91 4.34 -6.48
C LEU A 103 -11.20 5.11 -7.61
N ARG A 104 -10.04 4.64 -8.07
CA ARG A 104 -9.20 5.31 -9.07
C ARG A 104 -8.83 6.74 -8.66
N LEU A 105 -8.49 6.92 -7.40
CA LEU A 105 -8.07 8.20 -6.82
C LEU A 105 -6.55 8.20 -6.64
N GLY A 106 -5.95 9.40 -6.75
CA GLY A 106 -4.51 9.59 -6.60
C GLY A 106 -3.69 9.17 -7.83
N SER A 107 -2.38 9.14 -7.65
CA SER A 107 -1.46 8.69 -8.69
C SER A 107 -1.43 7.16 -8.73
N SER A 108 -1.27 6.60 -9.92
CA SER A 108 -1.02 5.17 -10.10
C SER A 108 0.48 4.83 -10.02
N SER A 109 1.26 5.56 -9.21
CA SER A 109 2.73 5.47 -9.20
C SER A 109 3.24 4.06 -8.87
N ALA A 110 2.60 3.35 -7.96
CA ALA A 110 2.94 1.97 -7.63
C ALA A 110 2.71 1.03 -8.82
N GLN A 111 1.55 1.14 -9.48
CA GLN A 111 1.25 0.34 -10.67
C GLN A 111 2.19 0.66 -11.83
N THR A 112 2.54 1.94 -12.01
CA THR A 112 3.50 2.37 -13.04
C THR A 112 4.88 1.77 -12.76
N ALA A 113 5.35 1.76 -11.51
CA ALA A 113 6.63 1.15 -11.16
C ALA A 113 6.67 -0.36 -11.49
N VAL A 114 5.59 -1.10 -11.18
CA VAL A 114 5.48 -2.52 -11.53
C VAL A 114 5.43 -2.71 -13.06
N HIS A 115 4.68 -1.87 -13.76
CA HIS A 115 4.60 -1.89 -15.23
C HIS A 115 5.98 -1.68 -15.86
N ASP A 116 6.73 -0.67 -15.40
CA ASP A 116 8.04 -0.34 -15.96
C ASP A 116 9.06 -1.46 -15.70
N ALA A 117 9.02 -2.09 -14.52
CA ALA A 117 9.84 -3.27 -14.22
C ALA A 117 9.48 -4.46 -15.14
N LEU A 118 8.20 -4.72 -15.40
CA LEU A 118 7.74 -5.75 -16.31
C LEU A 118 8.20 -5.49 -17.77
N VAL A 119 8.15 -4.23 -18.20
CA VAL A 119 8.64 -3.84 -19.53
C VAL A 119 10.16 -4.08 -19.62
N ALA A 120 10.91 -3.72 -18.59
CA ALA A 120 12.36 -3.94 -18.54
C ALA A 120 12.71 -5.44 -18.61
N ASP A 121 11.90 -6.29 -17.97
CA ASP A 121 12.04 -7.76 -18.00
C ASP A 121 11.53 -8.39 -19.31
N GLY A 122 10.97 -7.60 -20.24
CA GLY A 122 10.45 -8.09 -21.50
C GLY A 122 9.18 -8.94 -21.37
N ALA A 123 8.40 -8.72 -20.32
CA ALA A 123 7.17 -9.47 -20.08
C ALA A 123 6.11 -9.19 -21.17
N ASP A 124 5.37 -10.23 -21.57
CA ASP A 124 4.17 -10.07 -22.39
C ASP A 124 3.03 -9.45 -21.55
N SER A 125 2.17 -8.64 -22.17
CA SER A 125 1.03 -7.99 -21.51
C SER A 125 1.38 -7.25 -20.19
N PRO A 126 2.38 -6.34 -20.19
CA PRO A 126 2.88 -5.73 -18.94
C PRO A 126 1.82 -4.91 -18.21
N HIS A 127 0.84 -4.35 -18.93
CA HIS A 127 -0.24 -3.56 -18.32
C HIS A 127 -1.19 -4.43 -17.48
N GLU A 128 -1.65 -5.54 -18.06
CA GLU A 128 -2.55 -6.48 -17.38
C GLU A 128 -1.86 -7.19 -16.23
N ARG A 129 -0.57 -7.55 -16.40
CA ARG A 129 0.24 -8.14 -15.34
C ARG A 129 0.49 -7.17 -14.19
N ALA A 130 0.77 -5.91 -14.50
CA ALA A 130 0.92 -4.89 -13.46
C ALA A 130 -0.37 -4.73 -12.64
N ALA A 131 -1.53 -4.73 -13.29
CA ALA A 131 -2.81 -4.69 -12.59
C ALA A 131 -3.02 -5.94 -11.72
N ALA A 132 -2.72 -7.14 -12.24
CA ALA A 132 -2.85 -8.39 -11.50
C ALA A 132 -1.92 -8.42 -10.26
N ILE A 133 -0.66 -8.00 -10.43
CA ILE A 133 0.31 -7.91 -9.34
C ILE A 133 -0.17 -6.89 -8.29
N MET A 134 -0.67 -5.72 -8.72
CA MET A 134 -1.22 -4.74 -7.77
C MET A 134 -2.40 -5.30 -6.97
N HIS A 135 -3.34 -6.01 -7.61
CA HIS A 135 -4.46 -6.64 -6.91
C HIS A 135 -3.96 -7.68 -5.90
N PHE A 136 -2.96 -8.47 -6.27
CA PHE A 136 -2.36 -9.46 -5.37
C PHE A 136 -1.65 -8.79 -4.18
N VAL A 137 -0.78 -7.81 -4.43
CA VAL A 137 -0.02 -7.09 -3.39
C VAL A 137 -0.96 -6.41 -2.40
N LEU A 138 -1.96 -5.68 -2.88
CA LEU A 138 -2.92 -4.97 -2.03
C LEU A 138 -3.77 -5.94 -1.22
N GLY A 139 -4.26 -7.02 -1.83
CA GLY A 139 -5.05 -8.04 -1.13
C GLY A 139 -4.23 -8.78 -0.08
N HIS A 140 -3.01 -9.18 -0.41
CA HIS A 140 -2.09 -9.83 0.53
C HIS A 140 -1.75 -8.91 1.71
N ALA A 141 -1.34 -7.67 1.43
CA ALA A 141 -0.97 -6.72 2.48
C ALA A 141 -2.14 -6.40 3.41
N THR A 142 -3.35 -6.20 2.86
CA THR A 142 -4.55 -5.97 3.67
C THR A 142 -4.85 -7.15 4.58
N LEU A 143 -4.78 -8.39 4.04
CA LEU A 143 -5.01 -9.60 4.83
C LEU A 143 -4.00 -9.73 5.98
N VAL A 144 -2.73 -9.46 5.71
CA VAL A 144 -1.66 -9.53 6.73
C VAL A 144 -1.88 -8.47 7.81
N GLN A 145 -2.14 -7.20 7.44
CA GLN A 145 -2.42 -6.15 8.42
C GLN A 145 -3.65 -6.46 9.28
N GLN A 146 -4.71 -7.00 8.70
CA GLN A 146 -5.89 -7.40 9.47
C GLN A 146 -5.60 -8.52 10.48
N ARG A 147 -4.77 -9.50 10.10
CA ARG A 147 -4.31 -10.54 11.06
C ARG A 147 -3.49 -9.95 12.19
N MET A 148 -2.51 -9.09 11.89
CA MET A 148 -1.72 -8.39 12.91
C MET A 148 -2.59 -7.59 13.89
N HIS A 149 -3.67 -6.96 13.40
CA HIS A 149 -4.62 -6.27 14.26
C HIS A 149 -5.41 -7.25 15.13
N ALA A 150 -5.91 -8.36 14.57
CA ALA A 150 -6.64 -9.38 15.32
C ALA A 150 -5.77 -9.95 16.45
N ASP A 151 -4.51 -10.26 16.18
CA ASP A 151 -3.57 -10.76 17.17
C ASP A 151 -3.32 -9.73 18.29
N SER A 152 -3.23 -8.44 17.96
CA SER A 152 -3.04 -7.36 18.93
C SER A 152 -4.22 -7.18 19.88
N TYR A 153 -5.42 -7.60 19.49
CA TYR A 153 -6.63 -7.59 20.34
C TYR A 153 -6.85 -8.91 21.11
N GLY A 154 -5.88 -9.85 21.04
CA GLY A 154 -5.99 -11.14 21.72
C GLY A 154 -7.05 -12.06 21.10
N ALA A 155 -7.48 -11.77 19.87
CA ALA A 155 -8.33 -12.63 19.08
C ALA A 155 -7.51 -13.79 18.45
N VAL A 156 -6.58 -14.37 19.22
CA VAL A 156 -5.94 -15.64 18.88
C VAL A 156 -7.05 -16.68 18.95
N MET A 157 -7.57 -17.08 17.80
CA MET A 157 -8.33 -18.31 17.71
C MET A 157 -7.35 -19.41 18.10
N ALA A 158 -7.61 -20.02 19.25
CA ALA A 158 -6.92 -21.20 19.70
C ALA A 158 -7.22 -22.33 18.70
N ASP A 159 -6.49 -22.40 17.61
CA ASP A 159 -6.25 -23.65 16.91
C ASP A 159 -5.09 -24.33 17.61
N ASP A 160 -5.46 -24.99 18.71
CA ASP A 160 -4.64 -26.00 19.34
C ASP A 160 -4.29 -27.11 18.34
N GLU A 161 -3.04 -27.52 18.38
CA GLU A 161 -2.50 -28.74 17.77
C GLU A 161 -2.01 -28.65 16.32
N VAL A 162 -1.10 -27.72 15.98
CA VAL A 162 0.04 -28.14 15.15
C VAL A 162 1.31 -27.57 15.77
N GLY A 163 1.97 -28.37 16.58
CA GLY A 163 3.31 -28.09 17.05
C GLY A 163 4.28 -27.99 15.89
N ALA A 164 4.63 -26.80 15.55
CA ALA A 164 5.89 -26.36 14.99
C ALA A 164 5.88 -24.84 15.07
N GLU A 165 6.89 -24.24 15.67
CA GLU A 165 7.29 -22.85 15.47
C GLU A 165 7.56 -22.61 13.98
N HIS A 166 6.53 -22.68 13.15
CA HIS A 166 6.59 -22.11 11.82
C HIS A 166 6.51 -20.62 12.04
N ASP A 167 7.62 -19.93 11.79
CA ASP A 167 7.63 -18.50 11.65
C ASP A 167 6.55 -18.11 10.61
N VAL A 168 5.38 -17.73 11.15
CA VAL A 168 4.19 -17.37 10.36
C VAL A 168 4.57 -16.29 9.37
N THR A 169 5.47 -15.38 9.76
CA THR A 169 5.97 -14.28 8.93
C THR A 169 6.78 -14.81 7.75
N ALA A 170 7.70 -15.76 7.96
CA ALA A 170 8.47 -16.37 6.87
C ALA A 170 7.58 -17.18 5.91
N GLY A 171 6.49 -17.75 6.40
CA GLY A 171 5.47 -18.39 5.58
C GLY A 171 4.76 -17.40 4.65
N LEU A 172 4.38 -16.26 5.18
CA LEU A 172 3.71 -15.18 4.41
C LEU A 172 4.62 -14.56 3.36
N ASP A 173 5.90 -14.36 3.66
CA ASP A 173 6.88 -13.87 2.68
C ASP A 173 7.05 -14.84 1.50
N ARG A 174 7.13 -16.14 1.77
CA ARG A 174 7.21 -17.15 0.70
C ARG A 174 5.96 -17.18 -0.17
N VAL A 175 4.78 -17.04 0.43
CA VAL A 175 3.50 -16.96 -0.31
C VAL A 175 3.48 -15.71 -1.18
N PHE A 176 3.96 -14.59 -0.65
CA PHE A 176 4.06 -13.34 -1.41
C PHE A 176 4.98 -13.49 -2.63
N ASP A 177 6.20 -13.96 -2.41
CA ASP A 177 7.20 -14.13 -3.47
C ASP A 177 6.72 -15.08 -4.56
N LEU A 178 6.13 -16.22 -4.18
CA LEU A 178 5.55 -17.18 -5.11
C LEU A 178 4.43 -16.55 -5.94
N GLY A 179 3.52 -15.81 -5.29
CA GLY A 179 2.41 -15.17 -5.98
C GLY A 179 2.87 -14.12 -7.00
N VAL A 180 3.79 -13.24 -6.60
CA VAL A 180 4.36 -12.24 -7.52
C VAL A 180 5.09 -12.93 -8.68
N THR A 181 5.97 -13.91 -8.39
CA THR A 181 6.73 -14.63 -9.42
C THR A 181 5.80 -15.32 -10.42
N ALA A 182 4.74 -15.96 -9.96
CA ALA A 182 3.76 -16.60 -10.84
C ALA A 182 3.06 -15.58 -11.78
N LEU A 183 2.82 -14.37 -11.31
CA LEU A 183 2.17 -13.30 -12.08
C LEU A 183 3.11 -12.58 -13.07
N THR A 184 4.44 -12.65 -12.87
CA THR A 184 5.39 -12.06 -13.83
C THR A 184 5.42 -12.78 -15.18
N GLY A 185 4.92 -14.01 -15.26
CA GLY A 185 4.84 -14.76 -16.51
C GLY A 185 6.18 -15.29 -17.01
N VAL A 186 7.22 -15.24 -16.21
CA VAL A 186 8.46 -15.98 -16.50
C VAL A 186 8.17 -17.46 -16.31
N VAL A 187 7.53 -18.07 -17.31
CA VAL A 187 7.46 -19.53 -17.43
C VAL A 187 8.86 -19.98 -17.73
N SER A 188 9.56 -20.46 -16.68
CA SER A 188 10.84 -21.14 -16.83
C SER A 188 10.70 -22.20 -17.92
N GLY A 189 11.43 -22.04 -19.06
CA GLY A 189 11.43 -22.79 -20.27
C GLY A 189 10.88 -24.22 -20.23
N ALA A 190 9.61 -24.38 -20.51
CA ALA A 190 9.12 -25.63 -21.02
C ALA A 190 9.40 -25.64 -22.53
N THR A 191 10.53 -26.20 -22.93
CA THR A 191 10.87 -26.56 -24.31
C THR A 191 9.68 -27.31 -24.91
N ALA A 192 8.96 -26.67 -25.83
CA ALA A 192 7.90 -27.34 -26.58
C ALA A 192 8.51 -28.53 -27.33
N PRO A 193 7.93 -29.75 -27.29
CA PRO A 193 8.42 -30.86 -28.06
C PRO A 193 8.28 -30.55 -29.54
N ARG A 194 9.40 -30.60 -30.28
CA ARG A 194 9.41 -30.56 -31.73
C ARG A 194 8.47 -31.64 -32.24
N ARG A 195 7.39 -31.23 -32.90
CA ARG A 195 6.63 -32.15 -33.75
C ARG A 195 7.45 -32.39 -35.00
N ASP A 196 8.15 -33.51 -35.02
CA ASP A 196 8.70 -34.08 -36.28
C ASP A 196 7.51 -34.35 -37.21
N ARG A 197 7.51 -33.67 -38.33
CA ARG A 197 6.66 -34.03 -39.46
C ARG A 197 7.42 -35.07 -40.24
N ALA A 198 6.91 -36.30 -40.21
CA ALA A 198 7.15 -37.30 -41.21
C ALA A 198 6.19 -37.11 -42.39
#